data_f4b0f3c15e5bd66bb64c1f45b2c288ff
#
_entry.id   f4b0f3c15e5bd66bb64c1f45b2c288ff
#
_cell.length_a   1.000
_cell.length_b   1.000
_cell.length_c   1.000
_cell.angle_alpha   90.00
_cell.angle_beta   90.00
_cell.angle_gamma   90.00
#
_symmetry.space_group_name_H-M   'P 1'
#
loop_
_entity.id
_entity.type
_entity.pdbx_description
1 polymer ?
#
loop_
_entity_poly.entity_id
_entity_poly.type
_entity_poly.pdbx_seq_one_letter_code
_entity_poly.pdbx_strand_id
1 'polypeptide(L)'
;EDVRLAAGTAFDFTAKRIQTSYVTRRDSTKAGGVRTVATADYRVTIANATDSAATVDVLEERGGEWSVLSSSVPAEKLSSTRTRFRAKVPARSEAAITYRVRIVW
;
A
#
# COMPACT_ATOMS: atom_id res chain seq x y z
N GLU A 1 -12.17 -2.68 1.68
CA GLU A 1 -11.67 -1.65 0.78
C GLU A 1 -11.02 -2.28 -0.44
N ASP A 2 -11.40 -1.82 -1.63
CA ASP A 2 -10.89 -2.37 -2.87
C ASP A 2 -9.43 -1.99 -3.10
N VAL A 3 -8.67 -2.94 -3.64
CA VAL A 3 -7.27 -2.75 -3.97
C VAL A 3 -7.08 -2.99 -5.45
N ARG A 4 -6.32 -2.09 -6.09
CA ARG A 4 -6.02 -2.23 -7.52
C ARG A 4 -4.84 -3.17 -7.74
N LEU A 5 -5.05 -4.20 -8.55
CA LEU A 5 -4.00 -5.12 -8.97
C LEU A 5 -3.63 -4.84 -10.43
N ALA A 6 -2.34 -4.72 -10.71
CA ALA A 6 -1.85 -4.30 -12.02
C ALA A 6 -1.29 -5.43 -12.88
N ALA A 7 -1.12 -6.62 -12.34
CA ALA A 7 -0.49 -7.72 -13.07
C ALA A 7 -1.28 -9.01 -12.92
N GLY A 8 -1.14 -9.89 -13.90
CA GLY A 8 -1.77 -11.20 -13.94
C GLY A 8 -3.20 -11.17 -14.44
N THR A 9 -3.83 -12.32 -14.40
CA THR A 9 -5.24 -12.47 -14.74
C THR A 9 -6.08 -12.10 -13.53
N ALA A 10 -6.84 -11.02 -13.63
CA ALA A 10 -7.57 -10.44 -12.51
C ALA A 10 -8.60 -11.39 -11.86
N PHE A 11 -9.05 -12.41 -12.57
CA PHE A 11 -10.09 -13.32 -12.08
C PHE A 11 -9.59 -14.34 -11.05
N ASP A 12 -8.29 -14.63 -11.06
CA ASP A 12 -7.70 -15.67 -10.22
C ASP A 12 -7.00 -15.09 -8.98
N PHE A 13 -7.00 -13.78 -8.86
CA PHE A 13 -6.41 -13.07 -7.74
C PHE A 13 -7.44 -12.18 -7.07
N THR A 14 -7.45 -12.20 -5.75
CA THR A 14 -8.23 -11.27 -4.96
C THR A 14 -7.32 -10.57 -3.98
N ALA A 15 -7.61 -9.31 -3.68
CA ALA A 15 -6.85 -8.55 -2.72
C ALA A 15 -7.79 -7.79 -1.79
N LYS A 16 -7.43 -7.77 -0.51
CA LYS A 16 -8.18 -7.05 0.50
C LYS A 16 -7.22 -6.19 1.32
N ARG A 17 -7.54 -4.92 1.48
CA ARG A 17 -6.75 -4.00 2.30
C ARG A 17 -7.52 -3.65 3.57
N ILE A 18 -6.83 -3.72 4.70
CA ILE A 18 -7.35 -3.24 5.97
C ILE A 18 -6.36 -2.25 6.58
N GLN A 19 -6.89 -1.24 7.22
CA GLN A 19 -6.09 -0.30 8.00
C GLN A 19 -5.93 -0.86 9.40
N THR A 20 -4.68 -1.10 9.81
CA THR A 20 -4.38 -1.70 11.10
C THR A 20 -4.05 -0.66 12.17
N SER A 21 -3.65 0.55 11.75
CA SER A 21 -3.35 1.65 12.66
C SER A 21 -3.51 2.97 11.95
N TYR A 22 -3.93 4.00 12.70
CA TYR A 22 -4.04 5.36 12.19
C TYR A 22 -3.79 6.33 13.35
N VAL A 23 -2.73 7.11 13.25
CA VAL A 23 -2.35 8.08 14.27
C VAL A 23 -2.15 9.43 13.63
N THR A 24 -2.73 10.47 14.19
CA THR A 24 -2.53 11.83 13.72
C THR A 24 -1.82 12.67 14.77
N ARG A 25 -1.06 13.65 14.33
CA ARG A 25 -0.46 14.66 15.18
C ARG A 25 -0.40 15.98 14.44
N ARG A 26 -0.20 17.04 15.19
CA ARG A 26 0.02 18.38 14.64
C ARG A 26 1.48 18.75 14.75
N ASP A 27 2.04 19.27 13.67
CA ASP A 27 3.41 19.75 13.62
C ASP A 27 3.44 21.23 13.24
N SER A 28 4.35 21.97 13.86
CA SER A 28 4.62 23.34 13.45
C SER A 28 5.47 23.34 12.18
N THR A 29 5.17 24.26 11.27
CA THR A 29 5.98 24.48 10.08
C THR A 29 7.03 25.56 10.33
N LYS A 30 8.07 25.60 9.49
CA LYS A 30 9.10 26.65 9.56
C LYS A 30 8.53 28.05 9.30
N ALA A 31 7.41 28.13 8.60
CA ALA A 31 6.74 29.39 8.31
C ALA A 31 5.80 29.84 9.42
N GLY A 32 5.77 29.14 10.55
CA GLY A 32 4.90 29.46 11.68
C GLY A 32 3.50 28.92 11.60
N GLY A 33 3.18 28.12 10.57
CA GLY A 33 1.90 27.45 10.44
C GLY A 33 1.87 26.12 11.18
N VAL A 34 0.72 25.46 11.13
CA VAL A 34 0.51 24.14 11.70
C VAL A 34 -0.01 23.21 10.60
N ARG A 35 0.55 22.02 10.53
CA ARG A 35 0.09 20.99 9.60
C ARG A 35 -0.30 19.73 10.38
N THR A 36 -1.23 18.97 9.81
CA THR A 36 -1.58 17.68 10.35
C THR A 36 -0.76 16.60 9.66
N VAL A 37 -0.19 15.71 10.45
CA VAL A 37 0.57 14.56 9.95
C VAL A 37 -0.11 13.30 10.45
N ALA A 38 -0.47 12.42 9.53
CA ALA A 38 -1.03 11.12 9.86
C ALA A 38 -0.02 10.02 9.51
N THR A 39 0.03 9.00 10.35
CA THR A 39 0.76 7.77 10.07
C THR A 39 -0.26 6.65 10.05
N ALA A 40 -0.36 5.95 8.94
CA ALA A 40 -1.32 4.88 8.75
C ALA A 40 -0.60 3.59 8.39
N ASP A 41 -1.00 2.50 9.04
CA ASP A 41 -0.50 1.17 8.74
C ASP A 41 -1.59 0.37 8.04
N TYR A 42 -1.20 -0.33 6.99
CA TYR A 42 -2.11 -1.15 6.18
C TYR A 42 -1.58 -2.56 6.04
N ARG A 43 -2.53 -3.49 5.91
CA ARG A 43 -2.25 -4.87 5.50
C ARG A 43 -3.06 -5.17 4.26
N VAL A 44 -2.38 -5.64 3.21
CA VAL A 44 -3.03 -6.14 2.00
C VAL A 44 -2.83 -7.65 1.94
N THR A 45 -3.90 -8.40 1.89
CA THR A 45 -3.87 -9.85 1.72
C THR A 45 -4.23 -10.17 0.29
N ILE A 46 -3.35 -10.91 -0.40
CA ILE A 46 -3.54 -11.29 -1.79
C ILE A 46 -3.70 -12.80 -1.84
N ALA A 47 -4.82 -13.27 -2.41
CA ALA A 47 -5.08 -14.69 -2.59
C ALA A 47 -4.86 -15.06 -4.06
N ASN A 48 -4.12 -16.15 -4.28
CA ASN A 48 -3.83 -16.69 -5.60
C ASN A 48 -4.55 -18.05 -5.73
N ALA A 49 -5.57 -18.12 -6.56
CA ALA A 49 -6.34 -19.34 -6.81
C ALA A 49 -5.77 -20.18 -7.96
N THR A 50 -4.65 -19.75 -8.57
CA THR A 50 -4.04 -20.47 -9.69
C THR A 50 -3.10 -21.58 -9.22
N ASP A 51 -2.76 -22.47 -10.14
CA ASP A 51 -1.82 -23.57 -9.91
C ASP A 51 -0.35 -23.14 -10.01
N SER A 52 -0.09 -21.88 -10.29
CA SER A 52 1.26 -21.35 -10.48
C SER A 52 1.51 -20.18 -9.54
N ALA A 53 2.73 -20.10 -9.00
CA ALA A 53 3.17 -18.93 -8.28
C ALA A 53 3.21 -17.73 -9.23
N ALA A 54 2.91 -16.55 -8.73
CA ALA A 54 2.88 -15.32 -9.52
C ALA A 54 3.49 -14.16 -8.76
N THR A 55 4.00 -13.18 -9.51
CA THR A 55 4.37 -11.88 -8.98
C THR A 55 3.24 -10.91 -9.27
N VAL A 56 2.72 -10.28 -8.24
CA VAL A 56 1.58 -9.38 -8.33
C VAL A 56 2.00 -7.98 -7.92
N ASP A 57 1.60 -6.99 -8.71
CA ASP A 57 1.81 -5.58 -8.38
C ASP A 57 0.54 -5.02 -7.76
N VAL A 58 0.69 -4.42 -6.59
CA VAL A 58 -0.39 -3.73 -5.88
C VAL A 58 -0.12 -2.23 -5.98
N LEU A 59 -1.10 -1.48 -6.46
CA LEU A 59 -0.98 -0.05 -6.63
C LEU A 59 -1.69 0.67 -5.49
N GLU A 60 -0.95 1.55 -4.80
CA GLU A 60 -1.50 2.49 -3.85
C GLU A 60 -1.57 3.86 -4.53
N GLU A 61 -2.75 4.47 -4.55
CA GLU A 61 -2.97 5.75 -5.17
C GLU A 61 -3.53 6.73 -4.16
N ARG A 62 -2.88 7.87 -3.99
CA ARG A 62 -3.30 8.94 -3.09
C ARG A 62 -2.97 10.29 -3.70
N GLY A 63 -3.87 11.26 -3.49
CA GLY A 63 -3.57 12.67 -3.76
C GLY A 63 -2.89 13.32 -2.55
N GLY A 64 -2.36 14.52 -2.77
CA GLY A 64 -1.73 15.29 -1.72
C GLY A 64 -0.30 14.87 -1.41
N GLU A 65 0.21 15.31 -0.26
CA GLU A 65 1.58 14.99 0.18
C GLU A 65 1.57 13.72 1.01
N TRP A 66 2.27 12.71 0.55
CA TRP A 66 2.36 11.43 1.25
C TRP A 66 3.62 10.67 0.84
N SER A 67 4.04 9.74 1.69
CA SER A 67 5.19 8.89 1.41
C SER A 67 5.05 7.55 2.13
N VAL A 68 5.70 6.52 1.59
CA VAL A 68 5.78 5.22 2.23
C VAL A 68 7.01 5.22 3.13
N LEU A 69 6.79 5.02 4.43
CA LEU A 69 7.88 5.00 5.42
C LEU A 69 8.54 3.63 5.52
N SER A 70 7.77 2.57 5.39
CA SER A 70 8.26 1.20 5.45
C SER A 70 7.32 0.27 4.72
N SER A 71 7.85 -0.87 4.28
CA SER A 71 7.08 -1.87 3.56
C SER A 71 7.74 -3.24 3.75
N SER A 72 6.93 -4.29 3.84
CA SER A 72 7.43 -5.67 3.94
C SER A 72 7.92 -6.23 2.60
N VAL A 73 7.61 -5.55 1.49
CA VAL A 73 8.02 -5.93 0.13
C VAL A 73 8.60 -4.71 -0.58
N PRO A 74 9.31 -4.88 -1.69
CA PRO A 74 9.81 -3.74 -2.46
C PRO A 74 8.69 -2.79 -2.87
N ALA A 75 8.93 -1.50 -2.66
CA ALA A 75 8.00 -0.42 -3.01
C ALA A 75 8.70 0.50 -3.99
N GLU A 76 8.01 0.88 -5.06
CA GLU A 76 8.52 1.78 -6.08
C GLU A 76 7.54 2.93 -6.30
N LYS A 77 8.02 4.15 -6.14
CA LYS A 77 7.23 5.34 -6.39
C LYS A 77 7.17 5.57 -7.90
N LEU A 78 5.98 5.45 -8.48
CA LEU A 78 5.78 5.63 -9.92
C LEU A 78 5.52 7.09 -10.28
N SER A 79 4.84 7.82 -9.38
CA SER A 79 4.53 9.23 -9.55
C SER A 79 4.25 9.85 -8.18
N SER A 80 3.90 11.14 -8.15
CA SER A 80 3.53 11.80 -6.89
C SER A 80 2.27 11.21 -6.24
N THR A 81 1.44 10.49 -7.00
CA THR A 81 0.18 9.93 -6.52
C THR A 81 0.17 8.41 -6.46
N ARG A 82 1.18 7.72 -7.00
CA ARG A 82 1.18 6.26 -7.09
C ARG A 82 2.45 5.63 -6.60
N THR A 83 2.30 4.54 -5.86
CA THR A 83 3.39 3.65 -5.45
C THR A 83 2.98 2.22 -5.76
N ARG A 84 3.93 1.44 -6.26
CA ARG A 84 3.75 0.04 -6.60
C ARG A 84 4.45 -0.83 -5.58
N PHE A 85 3.72 -1.81 -5.04
CA PHE A 85 4.29 -2.85 -4.20
C PHE A 85 4.29 -4.15 -4.99
N ARG A 86 5.44 -4.82 -5.02
CA ARG A 86 5.56 -6.07 -5.77
C ARG A 86 5.69 -7.23 -4.81
N ALA A 87 4.78 -8.20 -4.92
CA ALA A 87 4.72 -9.35 -4.04
C ALA A 87 4.71 -10.65 -4.83
N LYS A 88 5.39 -11.66 -4.30
CA LYS A 88 5.32 -13.03 -4.81
C LYS A 88 4.25 -13.78 -4.03
N VAL A 89 3.32 -14.37 -4.76
CA VAL A 89 2.22 -15.13 -4.16
C VAL A 89 2.32 -16.57 -4.65
N PRO A 90 2.53 -17.54 -3.74
CA PRO A 90 2.61 -18.95 -4.12
C PRO A 90 1.31 -19.45 -4.72
N ALA A 91 1.39 -20.53 -5.50
CA ALA A 91 0.22 -21.17 -6.07
C ALA A 91 -0.76 -21.58 -4.98
N ARG A 92 -2.03 -21.37 -5.20
CA ARG A 92 -3.14 -21.75 -4.31
C ARG A 92 -2.95 -21.31 -2.86
N SER A 93 -2.36 -20.12 -2.69
CA SER A 93 -1.99 -19.60 -1.37
C SER A 93 -2.29 -18.11 -1.28
N GLU A 94 -2.04 -17.58 -0.10
CA GLU A 94 -2.15 -16.15 0.17
C GLU A 94 -0.80 -15.57 0.56
N ALA A 95 -0.62 -14.29 0.28
CA ALA A 95 0.51 -13.51 0.77
C ALA A 95 -0.02 -12.22 1.38
N ALA A 96 0.64 -11.73 2.41
CA ALA A 96 0.28 -10.47 3.04
C ALA A 96 1.41 -9.46 2.85
N ILE A 97 1.02 -8.23 2.54
CA ILE A 97 1.92 -7.08 2.48
C ILE A 97 1.52 -6.14 3.61
N THR A 98 2.51 -5.66 4.35
CA THR A 98 2.28 -4.60 5.34
C THR A 98 3.12 -3.40 4.97
N TYR A 99 2.55 -2.20 5.13
CA TYR A 99 3.28 -0.98 4.87
C TYR A 99 2.75 0.17 5.72
N ARG A 100 3.61 1.15 5.92
CA ARG A 100 3.31 2.36 6.69
C ARG A 100 3.42 3.57 5.79
N VAL A 101 2.44 4.44 5.88
CA VAL A 101 2.34 5.66 5.07
C VAL A 101 2.29 6.88 5.97
N ARG A 102 3.01 7.93 5.58
CA ARG A 102 2.92 9.25 6.20
C ARG A 102 2.15 10.16 5.26
N ILE A 103 1.12 10.82 5.79
CA ILE A 103 0.26 11.72 5.02
C ILE A 103 0.29 13.07 5.72
N VAL A 104 0.42 14.13 4.93
CA VAL A 104 0.54 15.50 5.45
C VAL A 104 -0.50 16.40 4.78
N TRP A 105 -1.19 17.18 5.58
CA TRP A 105 -2.12 18.18 5.07
C TRP A 105 -2.32 19.37 6.01
#